data_5cd6747f228fd7df2db276eaa90afd6a
#
_entry.id   5cd6747f228fd7df2db276eaa90afd6a
#
_cell.length_a   1.000
_cell.length_b   1.000
_cell.length_c   1.000
_cell.angle_alpha   90.00
_cell.angle_beta   90.00
_cell.angle_gamma   90.00
#
_symmetry.space_group_name_H-M   'P 1'
#
loop_
_entity.id
_entity.type
_entity.pdbx_description
1 polymer ?
#
loop_
_entity_poly.entity_id
_entity_poly.type
_entity_poly.pdbx_seq_one_letter_code
_entity_poly.pdbx_strand_id
1 'polypeptide(L)'
;MSRVFINEWKRAINISAVIAVIGVMFCICFDSWNDLVSAMQSGNSVWCVYYFTSNSAFGGMCRKYILPVFAALPFSASFCEERRNRAVAYIVSREGMLRYGAVKYIVNILMGGLVVAFGTVLLILFLCTRFPMTSDYYETSVADTADLFHKWLAVHSPVRYCMTETVLGFMRGMIWAGGSMFVSLYLTDNLVITMFPFLGSYVIVRVSQMLSIDDKLRLDQILTGRTVIKDSGYTVMIAAIVSGVLVFLMGCVFTRKMARGLKDGMFYESK
;
A
#
# COMPACT_ATOMS: atom_id res chain seq x y z
N MET A 1 21.87 3.65 -15.91
CA MET A 1 20.73 3.36 -15.03
C MET A 1 20.36 4.53 -14.11
N SER A 2 21.33 5.22 -13.53
CA SER A 2 21.07 6.30 -12.55
C SER A 2 20.26 7.50 -13.07
N ARG A 3 20.55 8.03 -14.25
CA ARG A 3 19.87 9.24 -14.77
C ARG A 3 18.37 9.02 -15.06
N VAL A 4 18.02 7.89 -15.69
CA VAL A 4 16.60 7.56 -15.97
C VAL A 4 15.83 7.39 -14.67
N PHE A 5 16.37 6.62 -13.73
CA PHE A 5 15.75 6.42 -12.42
C PHE A 5 15.54 7.75 -11.68
N ILE A 6 16.55 8.60 -11.65
CA ILE A 6 16.44 9.92 -10.99
C ILE A 6 15.36 10.79 -11.64
N ASN A 7 15.26 10.79 -12.96
CA ASN A 7 14.25 11.57 -13.67
C ASN A 7 12.83 11.07 -13.37
N GLU A 8 12.62 9.74 -13.45
CA GLU A 8 11.31 9.14 -13.13
C GLU A 8 10.96 9.34 -11.64
N TRP A 9 11.95 9.25 -10.76
CA TRP A 9 11.78 9.51 -9.33
C TRP A 9 11.36 10.95 -9.04
N LYS A 10 12.00 11.93 -9.67
CA LYS A 10 11.61 13.35 -9.54
C LYS A 10 10.18 13.61 -10.06
N ARG A 11 9.77 12.92 -11.13
CA ARG A 11 8.41 13.02 -11.66
C ARG A 11 7.37 12.37 -10.74
N ALA A 12 7.76 11.33 -10.01
CA ALA A 12 6.89 10.65 -9.06
C ALA A 12 6.66 11.47 -7.78
N ILE A 13 7.63 12.31 -7.40
CA ILE A 13 7.49 13.27 -6.29
C ILE A 13 6.76 14.52 -6.81
N ASN A 14 5.46 14.46 -6.82
CA ASN A 14 4.58 15.53 -7.30
C ASN A 14 3.50 15.84 -6.25
N ILE A 15 2.64 16.80 -6.56
CA ILE A 15 1.55 17.21 -5.67
C ILE A 15 0.58 16.04 -5.37
N SER A 16 0.38 15.13 -6.31
CA SER A 16 -0.47 13.95 -6.09
C SER A 16 0.12 13.00 -5.07
N ALA A 17 1.45 12.92 -4.92
CA ALA A 17 2.09 12.16 -3.85
C ALA A 17 1.80 12.77 -2.46
N VAL A 18 1.81 14.09 -2.35
CA VAL A 18 1.45 14.77 -1.09
C VAL A 18 -0.02 14.55 -0.75
N ILE A 19 -0.92 14.71 -1.73
CA ILE A 19 -2.35 14.43 -1.56
C ILE A 19 -2.56 12.97 -1.14
N ALA A 20 -1.82 12.04 -1.74
CA ALA A 20 -1.93 10.63 -1.42
C ALA A 20 -1.48 10.31 0.02
N VAL A 21 -0.41 10.92 0.51
CA VAL A 21 0.06 10.77 1.90
C VAL A 21 -1.00 11.28 2.89
N ILE A 22 -1.57 12.46 2.63
CA ILE A 22 -2.67 13.03 3.45
C ILE A 22 -3.90 12.13 3.39
N GLY A 23 -4.24 11.62 2.19
CA GLY A 23 -5.34 10.68 2.00
C GLY A 23 -5.17 9.38 2.77
N VAL A 24 -3.96 8.84 2.86
CA VAL A 24 -3.64 7.66 3.68
C VAL A 24 -3.88 7.95 5.17
N MET A 25 -3.38 9.08 5.67
CA MET A 25 -3.63 9.50 7.06
C MET A 25 -5.14 9.59 7.33
N PHE A 26 -5.88 10.26 6.44
CA PHE A 26 -7.32 10.42 6.56
C PHE A 26 -8.03 9.05 6.56
N CYS A 27 -7.67 8.12 5.66
CA CYS A 27 -8.28 6.79 5.62
C CYS A 27 -8.10 6.01 6.92
N ILE A 28 -6.94 6.12 7.56
CA ILE A 28 -6.68 5.42 8.82
C ILE A 28 -7.48 6.08 9.96
N CYS A 29 -7.56 7.41 10.03
CA CYS A 29 -8.31 8.13 11.05
C CYS A 29 -9.83 8.00 10.90
N PHE A 30 -10.32 8.04 9.65
CA PHE A 30 -11.76 8.09 9.38
C PHE A 30 -12.46 6.76 9.65
N ASP A 31 -11.75 5.65 9.51
CA ASP A 31 -12.33 4.32 9.79
C ASP A 31 -12.82 4.16 11.23
N SER A 32 -12.32 4.97 12.16
CA SER A 32 -12.65 4.91 13.58
C SER A 32 -12.67 6.27 14.24
N TRP A 33 -13.30 7.22 13.61
CA TRP A 33 -13.44 8.55 14.18
C TRP A 33 -14.00 8.54 15.60
N ASN A 34 -15.01 7.71 15.86
CA ASN A 34 -15.61 7.57 17.18
C ASN A 34 -14.63 6.96 18.20
N ASP A 35 -13.85 5.95 17.78
CA ASP A 35 -12.85 5.32 18.63
C ASP A 35 -11.68 6.28 18.91
N LEU A 36 -11.31 7.10 17.91
CA LEU A 36 -10.32 8.16 18.08
C LEU A 36 -10.78 9.20 19.11
N VAL A 37 -12.01 9.68 18.97
CA VAL A 37 -12.58 10.66 19.91
C VAL A 37 -12.68 10.09 21.32
N SER A 38 -13.17 8.85 21.47
CA SER A 38 -13.25 8.15 22.76
C SER A 38 -11.87 7.94 23.37
N ALA A 39 -10.88 7.56 22.57
CA ALA A 39 -9.51 7.38 23.00
C ALA A 39 -8.85 8.72 23.43
N MET A 40 -9.18 9.82 22.76
CA MET A 40 -8.72 11.15 23.15
C MET A 40 -9.28 11.59 24.52
N GLN A 41 -10.45 11.13 24.90
CA GLN A 41 -11.08 11.44 26.19
C GLN A 41 -10.55 10.57 27.33
N SER A 42 -10.09 9.36 27.06
CA SER A 42 -9.72 8.35 28.07
C SER A 42 -8.22 8.26 28.42
N GLY A 43 -7.37 9.15 27.90
CA GLY A 43 -5.95 9.22 28.27
C GLY A 43 -5.10 8.00 27.82
N ASN A 44 -5.40 7.42 26.69
CA ASN A 44 -4.78 6.23 26.15
C ASN A 44 -3.34 6.44 25.64
N SER A 45 -2.62 5.33 25.38
CA SER A 45 -1.31 5.34 24.74
C SER A 45 -1.40 5.44 23.21
N VAL A 46 -0.33 5.89 22.55
CA VAL A 46 -0.21 6.02 21.07
C VAL A 46 -0.55 4.70 20.37
N TRP A 47 0.02 3.58 20.83
CA TRP A 47 -0.21 2.28 20.19
C TRP A 47 -1.66 1.83 20.33
N CYS A 48 -2.31 2.12 21.44
CA CYS A 48 -3.69 1.76 21.71
C CYS A 48 -4.63 2.55 20.77
N VAL A 49 -4.45 3.87 20.69
CA VAL A 49 -5.22 4.71 19.78
C VAL A 49 -5.03 4.25 18.33
N TYR A 50 -3.78 4.03 17.90
CA TYR A 50 -3.50 3.54 16.55
C TYR A 50 -4.11 2.17 16.29
N TYR A 51 -4.02 1.24 17.27
CA TYR A 51 -4.58 -0.08 17.16
C TYR A 51 -6.10 -0.03 16.97
N PHE A 52 -6.81 0.70 17.82
CA PHE A 52 -8.27 0.82 17.71
C PHE A 52 -8.69 1.54 16.43
N THR A 53 -8.02 2.64 16.05
CA THR A 53 -8.31 3.33 14.80
C THR A 53 -8.06 2.45 13.59
N SER A 54 -7.02 1.65 13.59
CA SER A 54 -6.66 0.82 12.43
C SER A 54 -7.44 -0.50 12.31
N ASN A 55 -8.10 -0.94 13.40
CA ASN A 55 -8.79 -2.24 13.47
C ASN A 55 -10.25 -2.13 13.94
N SER A 56 -10.91 -1.00 13.70
CA SER A 56 -12.29 -0.76 14.17
C SER A 56 -13.29 -1.82 13.71
N ALA A 57 -14.40 -1.93 14.46
CA ALA A 57 -15.47 -2.89 14.21
C ALA A 57 -16.15 -2.74 12.85
N PHE A 58 -16.15 -1.54 12.24
CA PHE A 58 -16.61 -1.30 10.87
C PHE A 58 -15.69 -1.93 9.80
N GLY A 59 -14.75 -2.75 10.22
CA GLY A 59 -13.94 -3.60 9.35
C GLY A 59 -12.84 -2.89 8.60
N GLY A 60 -12.49 -1.65 8.97
CA GLY A 60 -11.46 -0.90 8.28
C GLY A 60 -11.78 -0.70 6.80
N MET A 61 -13.00 -0.27 6.46
CA MET A 61 -13.44 -0.14 5.07
C MET A 61 -12.57 0.84 4.29
N CYS A 62 -12.30 2.02 4.86
CA CYS A 62 -11.44 3.01 4.20
C CYS A 62 -10.02 2.49 4.07
N ARG A 63 -9.47 1.92 5.13
CA ARG A 63 -8.13 1.30 5.11
C ARG A 63 -8.07 0.14 4.11
N LYS A 64 -9.13 -0.65 3.98
CA LYS A 64 -9.16 -1.86 3.16
C LYS A 64 -9.33 -1.56 1.67
N TYR A 65 -10.21 -0.64 1.31
CA TYR A 65 -10.62 -0.42 -0.08
C TYR A 65 -10.15 0.92 -0.65
N ILE A 66 -10.14 1.99 0.14
CA ILE A 66 -9.82 3.34 -0.34
C ILE A 66 -8.31 3.63 -0.27
N LEU A 67 -7.64 3.23 0.83
CA LEU A 67 -6.19 3.42 0.97
C LEU A 67 -5.37 2.85 -0.21
N PRO A 68 -5.70 1.68 -0.79
CA PRO A 68 -5.05 1.18 -2.00
C PRO A 68 -5.09 2.14 -3.20
N VAL A 69 -6.14 2.94 -3.33
CA VAL A 69 -6.26 3.96 -4.39
C VAL A 69 -5.21 5.05 -4.21
N PHE A 70 -5.01 5.52 -2.97
CA PHE A 70 -3.98 6.50 -2.67
C PHE A 70 -2.56 5.96 -2.91
N ALA A 71 -2.32 4.66 -2.73
CA ALA A 71 -1.04 4.06 -3.08
C ALA A 71 -0.75 4.11 -4.60
N ALA A 72 -1.78 4.01 -5.45
CA ALA A 72 -1.65 4.04 -6.89
C ALA A 72 -1.61 5.47 -7.48
N LEU A 73 -2.19 6.44 -6.77
CA LEU A 73 -2.43 7.80 -7.28
C LEU A 73 -1.17 8.54 -7.75
N PRO A 74 0.01 8.47 -7.11
CA PRO A 74 1.15 9.31 -7.46
C PRO A 74 1.71 9.05 -8.86
N PHE A 75 1.79 7.79 -9.29
CA PHE A 75 2.58 7.45 -10.46
C PHE A 75 2.00 6.35 -11.37
N SER A 76 0.98 5.62 -10.95
CA SER A 76 0.48 4.45 -11.69
C SER A 76 -0.08 4.78 -13.07
N ALA A 77 -0.67 5.97 -13.25
CA ALA A 77 -1.19 6.45 -14.54
C ALA A 77 -0.10 7.00 -15.48
N SER A 78 1.13 7.21 -15.00
CA SER A 78 2.21 7.88 -15.77
C SER A 78 2.55 7.18 -17.08
N PHE A 79 2.44 5.85 -17.15
CA PHE A 79 2.66 5.10 -18.39
C PHE A 79 1.57 5.39 -19.43
N CYS A 80 0.31 5.51 -19.01
CA CYS A 80 -0.79 5.86 -19.92
C CYS A 80 -0.70 7.29 -20.44
N GLU A 81 -0.28 8.23 -19.60
CA GLU A 81 -0.05 9.62 -20.03
C GLU A 81 1.02 9.70 -21.10
N GLU A 82 2.15 9.01 -20.90
CA GLU A 82 3.21 8.97 -21.92
C GLU A 82 2.77 8.27 -23.20
N ARG A 83 1.96 7.21 -23.09
CA ARG A 83 1.38 6.53 -24.25
C ARG A 83 0.44 7.46 -25.02
N ARG A 84 -0.46 8.15 -24.32
CA ARG A 84 -1.38 9.12 -24.92
C ARG A 84 -0.66 10.29 -25.59
N ASN A 85 0.42 10.76 -24.99
CA ASN A 85 1.24 11.86 -25.53
C ASN A 85 2.29 11.39 -26.55
N ARG A 86 2.30 10.11 -26.96
CA ARG A 86 3.28 9.48 -27.87
C ARG A 86 4.75 9.62 -27.42
N ALA A 87 4.99 9.94 -26.15
CA ALA A 87 6.32 10.14 -25.61
C ALA A 87 7.08 8.82 -25.43
N VAL A 88 6.37 7.68 -25.28
CA VAL A 88 6.96 6.36 -25.06
C VAL A 88 7.98 5.99 -26.13
N ALA A 89 7.65 6.20 -27.42
CA ALA A 89 8.54 5.89 -28.53
C ALA A 89 9.86 6.64 -28.44
N TYR A 90 9.81 7.94 -28.15
CA TYR A 90 10.98 8.80 -28.04
C TYR A 90 11.85 8.43 -26.84
N ILE A 91 11.23 8.13 -25.70
CA ILE A 91 11.97 7.74 -24.49
C ILE A 91 12.65 6.36 -24.69
N VAL A 92 11.92 5.42 -25.27
CA VAL A 92 12.42 4.05 -25.50
C VAL A 92 13.54 4.01 -26.52
N SER A 93 13.53 4.84 -27.56
CA SER A 93 14.63 4.93 -28.54
C SER A 93 15.96 5.35 -27.90
N ARG A 94 15.93 6.14 -26.83
CA ARG A 94 17.14 6.58 -26.10
C ARG A 94 17.58 5.63 -25.03
N GLU A 95 16.65 5.00 -24.31
CA GLU A 95 16.93 4.30 -23.05
C GLU A 95 16.87 2.77 -23.17
N GLY A 96 16.25 2.27 -24.23
CA GLY A 96 15.98 0.85 -24.44
C GLY A 96 14.70 0.37 -23.74
N MET A 97 13.97 -0.54 -24.42
CA MET A 97 12.62 -0.98 -24.02
C MET A 97 12.55 -1.60 -22.63
N LEU A 98 13.41 -2.58 -22.36
CA LEU A 98 13.38 -3.32 -21.09
C LEU A 98 13.81 -2.44 -19.91
N ARG A 99 14.81 -1.59 -20.15
CA ARG A 99 15.33 -0.69 -19.11
C ARG A 99 14.29 0.36 -18.70
N TYR A 100 13.63 0.97 -19.67
CA TYR A 100 12.57 1.92 -19.42
C TYR A 100 11.42 1.29 -18.62
N GLY A 101 10.92 0.12 -19.07
CA GLY A 101 9.82 -0.56 -18.37
C GLY A 101 10.18 -0.99 -16.96
N ALA A 102 11.37 -1.54 -16.75
CA ALA A 102 11.83 -1.95 -15.43
C ALA A 102 11.97 -0.76 -14.48
N VAL A 103 12.61 0.33 -14.91
CA VAL A 103 12.77 1.54 -14.08
C VAL A 103 11.42 2.13 -13.72
N LYS A 104 10.52 2.27 -14.70
CA LYS A 104 9.19 2.84 -14.48
C LYS A 104 8.37 2.02 -13.49
N TYR A 105 8.41 0.69 -13.62
CA TYR A 105 7.73 -0.22 -12.69
C TYR A 105 8.32 -0.11 -11.27
N ILE A 106 9.65 -0.12 -11.13
CA ILE A 106 10.34 -0.03 -9.83
C ILE A 106 10.03 1.30 -9.14
N VAL A 107 10.07 2.42 -9.86
CA VAL A 107 9.72 3.73 -9.29
C VAL A 107 8.28 3.74 -8.81
N ASN A 108 7.35 3.19 -9.58
CA ASN A 108 5.94 3.15 -9.21
C ASN A 108 5.69 2.34 -7.92
N ILE A 109 6.24 1.14 -7.80
CA ILE A 109 6.05 0.31 -6.61
C ILE A 109 6.67 0.94 -5.37
N LEU A 110 7.86 1.53 -5.51
CA LEU A 110 8.53 2.23 -4.40
C LEU A 110 7.72 3.44 -3.94
N MET A 111 7.21 4.25 -4.88
CA MET A 111 6.37 5.40 -4.54
C MET A 111 5.08 5.00 -3.86
N GLY A 112 4.39 3.98 -4.37
CA GLY A 112 3.17 3.48 -3.73
C GLY A 112 3.42 2.95 -2.32
N GLY A 113 4.51 2.21 -2.12
CA GLY A 113 4.93 1.76 -0.79
C GLY A 113 5.26 2.92 0.15
N LEU A 114 6.08 3.88 -0.32
CA LEU A 114 6.48 5.03 0.48
C LEU A 114 5.31 5.92 0.89
N VAL A 115 4.36 6.16 0.01
CA VAL A 115 3.15 6.95 0.32
C VAL A 115 2.40 6.36 1.50
N VAL A 116 2.18 5.04 1.49
CA VAL A 116 1.48 4.36 2.60
C VAL A 116 2.33 4.38 3.87
N ALA A 117 3.62 4.11 3.77
CA ALA A 117 4.54 4.15 4.91
C ALA A 117 4.64 5.54 5.53
N PHE A 118 4.84 6.59 4.72
CA PHE A 118 4.89 7.97 5.21
C PHE A 118 3.57 8.42 5.82
N GLY A 119 2.42 8.10 5.20
CA GLY A 119 1.12 8.41 5.77
C GLY A 119 0.92 7.77 7.15
N THR A 120 1.33 6.50 7.30
CA THR A 120 1.29 5.78 8.59
C THR A 120 2.22 6.41 9.63
N VAL A 121 3.48 6.70 9.25
CA VAL A 121 4.46 7.33 10.14
C VAL A 121 4.00 8.73 10.59
N LEU A 122 3.51 9.55 9.67
CA LEU A 122 3.02 10.89 10.01
C LEU A 122 1.84 10.83 10.97
N LEU A 123 0.93 9.87 10.80
CA LEU A 123 -0.16 9.66 11.75
C LEU A 123 0.36 9.27 13.14
N ILE A 124 1.29 8.32 13.21
CA ILE A 124 1.90 7.91 14.48
C ILE A 124 2.61 9.09 15.15
N LEU A 125 3.39 9.87 14.39
CA LEU A 125 4.04 11.08 14.91
C LEU A 125 3.02 12.11 15.43
N PHE A 126 1.92 12.30 14.71
CA PHE A 126 0.83 13.17 15.17
C PHE A 126 0.24 12.67 16.50
N LEU A 127 0.00 11.36 16.62
CA LEU A 127 -0.49 10.78 17.87
C LEU A 127 0.53 10.94 19.02
N CYS A 128 1.82 10.83 18.75
CA CYS A 128 2.89 11.04 19.74
C CYS A 128 2.92 12.47 20.30
N THR A 129 2.36 13.46 19.61
CA THR A 129 2.24 14.84 20.14
C THR A 129 1.15 14.99 21.19
N ARG A 130 0.22 14.04 21.26
CA ARG A 130 -0.98 14.10 22.13
C ARG A 130 -1.02 13.03 23.20
N PHE A 131 -0.39 11.90 22.97
CA PHE A 131 -0.48 10.72 23.83
C PHE A 131 0.92 10.21 24.19
N PRO A 132 1.11 9.64 25.41
CA PRO A 132 2.32 8.92 25.76
C PRO A 132 2.42 7.61 24.97
N MET A 133 3.64 7.11 24.79
CA MET A 133 3.88 5.86 24.06
C MET A 133 3.30 4.63 24.77
N THR A 134 3.35 4.62 26.11
CA THR A 134 2.84 3.55 26.99
C THR A 134 1.94 4.13 28.06
N SER A 135 0.92 3.38 28.46
CA SER A 135 0.00 3.75 29.55
C SER A 135 -0.34 2.49 30.34
N ASP A 136 -0.14 2.52 31.65
CA ASP A 136 -0.35 1.37 32.56
C ASP A 136 -1.81 0.84 32.59
N TYR A 137 -2.77 1.68 32.24
CA TYR A 137 -4.19 1.35 32.34
C TYR A 137 -4.68 0.28 31.37
N TYR A 138 -4.08 0.17 30.18
CA TYR A 138 -4.51 -0.76 29.12
C TYR A 138 -3.71 -2.04 29.01
N GLU A 139 -2.52 -2.08 29.61
CA GLU A 139 -1.66 -3.27 29.52
C GLU A 139 -2.32 -4.51 30.13
N THR A 140 -3.10 -4.34 31.20
CA THR A 140 -3.79 -5.44 31.87
C THR A 140 -5.04 -5.94 31.12
N SER A 141 -5.84 -5.05 30.52
CA SER A 141 -7.09 -5.45 29.86
C SER A 141 -6.89 -5.98 28.43
N VAL A 142 -5.78 -5.67 27.79
CA VAL A 142 -5.46 -6.11 26.42
C VAL A 142 -4.62 -7.41 26.42
N ALA A 143 -3.94 -7.72 27.50
CA ALA A 143 -3.11 -8.92 27.64
C ALA A 143 -3.90 -10.22 27.41
N ASP A 144 -5.16 -10.30 27.88
CA ASP A 144 -5.99 -11.50 27.80
C ASP A 144 -6.49 -11.85 26.38
N THR A 145 -6.27 -10.95 25.40
CA THR A 145 -6.66 -11.18 23.99
C THR A 145 -5.46 -11.12 23.04
N ALA A 146 -4.30 -11.55 23.52
CA ALA A 146 -2.99 -11.32 22.88
C ALA A 146 -2.77 -11.99 21.51
N ASP A 147 -3.57 -12.98 21.13
CA ASP A 147 -3.31 -13.83 19.96
C ASP A 147 -3.77 -13.23 18.61
N LEU A 148 -4.46 -12.09 18.61
CA LEU A 148 -4.96 -11.45 17.41
C LEU A 148 -4.24 -10.10 17.16
N PHE A 149 -3.93 -9.78 15.91
CA PHE A 149 -3.53 -8.44 15.45
C PHE A 149 -2.18 -7.91 15.94
N HIS A 150 -1.17 -8.71 16.13
CA HIS A 150 0.11 -8.26 16.71
C HIS A 150 -0.03 -7.60 18.11
N LYS A 151 -1.10 -7.88 18.85
CA LYS A 151 -1.36 -7.30 20.18
C LYS A 151 -0.25 -7.56 21.17
N TRP A 152 0.28 -8.78 21.19
CA TRP A 152 1.40 -9.12 22.05
C TRP A 152 2.60 -8.18 21.80
N LEU A 153 2.90 -7.92 20.53
CA LEU A 153 3.98 -7.01 20.16
C LEU A 153 3.66 -5.56 20.57
N ALA A 154 2.41 -5.13 20.46
CA ALA A 154 1.98 -3.79 20.82
C ALA A 154 2.15 -3.53 22.32
N VAL A 155 1.81 -4.49 23.17
CA VAL A 155 1.95 -4.40 24.64
C VAL A 155 3.43 -4.40 25.07
N HIS A 156 4.23 -5.36 24.56
CA HIS A 156 5.61 -5.54 25.00
C HIS A 156 6.61 -4.57 24.32
N SER A 157 6.30 -4.08 23.15
CA SER A 157 7.18 -3.20 22.35
C SER A 157 6.41 -2.31 21.39
N PRO A 158 5.77 -1.23 21.86
CA PRO A 158 4.92 -0.37 21.04
C PRO A 158 5.64 0.24 19.84
N VAL A 159 6.92 0.56 19.98
CA VAL A 159 7.74 1.08 18.85
C VAL A 159 7.90 0.00 17.76
N ARG A 160 8.18 -1.25 18.13
CA ARG A 160 8.27 -2.35 17.16
C ARG A 160 6.94 -2.62 16.49
N TYR A 161 5.83 -2.51 17.22
CA TYR A 161 4.50 -2.60 16.65
C TYR A 161 4.27 -1.52 15.56
N CYS A 162 4.55 -0.26 15.86
CA CYS A 162 4.43 0.84 14.89
C CYS A 162 5.32 0.64 13.65
N MET A 163 6.55 0.15 13.85
CA MET A 163 7.45 -0.21 12.74
C MET A 163 6.88 -1.35 11.89
N THR A 164 6.35 -2.39 12.53
CA THR A 164 5.72 -3.54 11.83
C THR A 164 4.56 -3.08 10.96
N GLU A 165 3.65 -2.27 11.50
CA GLU A 165 2.52 -1.71 10.78
C GLU A 165 2.97 -0.84 9.58
N THR A 166 4.02 -0.05 9.77
CA THR A 166 4.60 0.76 8.68
C THR A 166 5.16 -0.12 7.56
N VAL A 167 5.87 -1.19 7.90
CA VAL A 167 6.44 -2.14 6.92
C VAL A 167 5.36 -2.91 6.19
N LEU A 168 4.33 -3.40 6.88
CA LEU A 168 3.18 -4.06 6.26
C LEU A 168 2.42 -3.09 5.34
N GLY A 169 2.25 -1.84 5.76
CA GLY A 169 1.68 -0.77 4.94
C GLY A 169 2.48 -0.50 3.68
N PHE A 170 3.82 -0.43 3.79
CA PHE A 170 4.72 -0.29 2.64
C PHE A 170 4.53 -1.44 1.63
N MET A 171 4.55 -2.69 2.09
CA MET A 171 4.36 -3.87 1.23
C MET A 171 3.01 -3.84 0.52
N ARG A 172 1.96 -3.46 1.24
CA ARG A 172 0.62 -3.30 0.70
C ARG A 172 0.57 -2.23 -0.39
N GLY A 173 1.20 -1.07 -0.15
CA GLY A 173 1.31 0.01 -1.13
C GLY A 173 2.02 -0.44 -2.41
N MET A 174 3.12 -1.22 -2.29
CA MET A 174 3.83 -1.77 -3.45
C MET A 174 2.95 -2.68 -4.31
N ILE A 175 2.18 -3.58 -3.70
CA ILE A 175 1.31 -4.52 -4.42
C ILE A 175 0.26 -3.76 -5.23
N TRP A 176 -0.43 -2.80 -4.61
CA TRP A 176 -1.51 -2.08 -5.26
C TRP A 176 -1.03 -1.11 -6.34
N ALA A 177 0.06 -0.40 -6.10
CA ALA A 177 0.69 0.43 -7.12
C ALA A 177 1.19 -0.42 -8.30
N GLY A 178 1.85 -1.55 -8.02
CA GLY A 178 2.30 -2.50 -9.03
C GLY A 178 1.15 -3.07 -9.85
N GLY A 179 0.04 -3.45 -9.21
CA GLY A 179 -1.17 -3.94 -9.86
C GLY A 179 -1.81 -2.90 -10.78
N SER A 180 -1.93 -1.64 -10.33
CA SER A 180 -2.46 -0.54 -11.15
C SER A 180 -1.59 -0.30 -12.39
N MET A 181 -0.27 -0.27 -12.23
CA MET A 181 0.62 -0.11 -13.39
C MET A 181 0.57 -1.33 -14.32
N PHE A 182 0.39 -2.54 -13.79
CA PHE A 182 0.18 -3.72 -14.64
C PHE A 182 -1.09 -3.57 -15.50
N VAL A 183 -2.18 -3.08 -14.93
CA VAL A 183 -3.44 -2.84 -15.64
C VAL A 183 -3.33 -1.74 -16.69
N SER A 184 -2.42 -0.78 -16.52
CA SER A 184 -2.14 0.29 -17.48
C SER A 184 -1.63 -0.20 -18.85
N LEU A 185 -1.19 -1.47 -18.95
CA LEU A 185 -0.88 -2.11 -20.24
C LEU A 185 -2.11 -2.35 -21.10
N TYR A 186 -3.26 -2.54 -20.48
CA TYR A 186 -4.51 -2.91 -21.15
C TYR A 186 -5.48 -1.76 -21.29
N LEU A 187 -5.48 -0.87 -20.30
CA LEU A 187 -6.38 0.27 -20.22
C LEU A 187 -5.62 1.58 -20.49
N THR A 188 -6.32 2.56 -21.06
CA THR A 188 -5.77 3.88 -21.40
C THR A 188 -6.35 5.00 -20.56
N ASP A 189 -7.37 4.71 -19.77
CA ASP A 189 -8.05 5.69 -18.93
C ASP A 189 -7.34 5.81 -17.57
N ASN A 190 -6.82 7.00 -17.28
CA ASN A 190 -6.10 7.29 -16.03
C ASN A 190 -6.97 7.07 -14.79
N LEU A 191 -8.27 7.42 -14.87
CA LEU A 191 -9.20 7.28 -13.75
C LEU A 191 -9.41 5.79 -13.41
N VAL A 192 -9.67 4.96 -14.44
CA VAL A 192 -9.88 3.53 -14.25
C VAL A 192 -8.64 2.85 -13.66
N ILE A 193 -7.44 3.23 -14.13
CA ILE A 193 -6.18 2.68 -13.61
C ILE A 193 -5.97 3.05 -12.14
N THR A 194 -6.26 4.31 -11.78
CA THR A 194 -6.11 4.77 -10.40
C THR A 194 -7.16 4.13 -9.48
N MET A 195 -8.37 3.87 -9.98
CA MET A 195 -9.45 3.22 -9.22
C MET A 195 -9.36 1.69 -9.21
N PHE A 196 -8.50 1.09 -10.02
CA PHE A 196 -8.31 -0.37 -10.07
C PHE A 196 -8.03 -0.99 -8.70
N PRO A 197 -7.21 -0.42 -7.80
CA PRO A 197 -6.99 -1.00 -6.48
C PRO A 197 -8.25 -1.10 -5.63
N PHE A 198 -9.19 -0.17 -5.78
CA PHE A 198 -10.49 -0.24 -5.09
C PHE A 198 -11.28 -1.48 -5.55
N LEU A 199 -11.47 -1.64 -6.85
CA LEU A 199 -12.18 -2.79 -7.40
C LEU A 199 -11.44 -4.10 -7.12
N GLY A 200 -10.12 -4.11 -7.31
CA GLY A 200 -9.27 -5.27 -7.08
C GLY A 200 -9.31 -5.73 -5.62
N SER A 201 -9.22 -4.81 -4.67
CA SER A 201 -9.31 -5.15 -3.25
C SER A 201 -10.70 -5.70 -2.88
N TYR A 202 -11.76 -5.12 -3.43
CA TYR A 202 -13.12 -5.60 -3.22
C TYR A 202 -13.30 -7.03 -3.75
N VAL A 203 -12.85 -7.28 -4.99
CA VAL A 203 -12.95 -8.61 -5.62
C VAL A 203 -12.16 -9.65 -4.83
N ILE A 204 -10.90 -9.36 -4.46
CA ILE A 204 -10.06 -10.30 -3.70
C ILE A 204 -10.73 -10.67 -2.37
N VAL A 205 -11.27 -9.70 -1.66
CA VAL A 205 -11.96 -9.94 -0.38
C VAL A 205 -13.21 -10.80 -0.58
N ARG A 206 -14.03 -10.49 -1.59
CA ARG A 206 -15.26 -11.24 -1.85
C ARG A 206 -14.97 -12.67 -2.29
N VAL A 207 -14.01 -12.85 -3.19
CA VAL A 207 -13.60 -14.20 -3.63
C VAL A 207 -13.05 -15.02 -2.46
N SER A 208 -12.20 -14.43 -1.62
CA SER A 208 -11.65 -15.10 -0.44
C SER A 208 -12.75 -15.53 0.54
N GLN A 209 -13.80 -14.71 0.71
CA GLN A 209 -14.95 -15.05 1.55
C GLN A 209 -15.81 -16.18 0.93
N MET A 210 -16.07 -16.10 -0.37
CA MET A 210 -16.84 -17.15 -1.08
C MET A 210 -16.14 -18.51 -1.05
N LEU A 211 -14.82 -18.52 -1.13
CA LEU A 211 -14.02 -19.75 -1.07
C LEU A 211 -13.77 -20.22 0.36
N SER A 212 -14.33 -19.53 1.37
CA SER A 212 -14.13 -19.83 2.80
C SER A 212 -12.66 -20.03 3.18
N ILE A 213 -11.77 -19.22 2.58
CA ILE A 213 -10.34 -19.27 2.88
C ILE A 213 -10.12 -18.83 4.33
N ASP A 214 -9.37 -19.62 5.10
CA ASP A 214 -9.00 -19.31 6.48
C ASP A 214 -8.37 -17.90 6.54
N ASP A 215 -8.80 -17.09 7.51
CA ASP A 215 -8.30 -15.73 7.70
C ASP A 215 -6.77 -15.66 7.86
N LYS A 216 -6.15 -16.71 8.39
CA LYS A 216 -4.68 -16.83 8.49
C LYS A 216 -3.97 -16.96 7.15
N LEU A 217 -4.65 -17.42 6.10
CA LEU A 217 -4.09 -17.57 4.75
C LEU A 217 -4.45 -16.40 3.83
N ARG A 218 -5.31 -15.50 4.28
CA ARG A 218 -5.76 -14.35 3.50
C ARG A 218 -4.72 -13.25 3.52
N LEU A 219 -4.16 -12.95 2.35
CA LEU A 219 -3.15 -11.92 2.18
C LEU A 219 -3.65 -10.53 2.63
N ASP A 220 -4.92 -10.22 2.39
CA ASP A 220 -5.52 -8.96 2.84
C ASP A 220 -5.50 -8.81 4.37
N GLN A 221 -5.73 -9.88 5.11
CA GLN A 221 -5.69 -9.88 6.57
C GLN A 221 -4.25 -9.79 7.10
N ILE A 222 -3.33 -10.53 6.48
CA ILE A 222 -1.90 -10.49 6.84
C ILE A 222 -1.32 -9.09 6.63
N LEU A 223 -1.56 -8.48 5.46
CA LEU A 223 -1.04 -7.15 5.12
C LEU A 223 -1.74 -6.00 5.87
N THR A 224 -2.87 -6.24 6.49
CA THR A 224 -3.53 -5.27 7.38
C THR A 224 -3.18 -5.45 8.85
N GLY A 225 -2.31 -6.43 9.19
CA GLY A 225 -1.94 -6.74 10.57
C GLY A 225 -3.07 -7.35 11.40
N ARG A 226 -4.16 -7.83 10.75
CA ARG A 226 -5.33 -8.38 11.45
C ARG A 226 -5.16 -9.81 11.92
N THR A 227 -4.29 -10.57 11.29
CA THR A 227 -4.01 -11.96 11.67
C THR A 227 -2.51 -12.18 11.84
N VAL A 228 -2.17 -12.99 12.82
CA VAL A 228 -0.79 -13.40 13.09
C VAL A 228 -0.67 -14.90 12.82
N ILE A 229 0.34 -15.27 12.02
CA ILE A 229 0.68 -16.66 11.75
C ILE A 229 1.81 -17.03 12.71
N LYS A 230 1.54 -17.74 13.77
CA LYS A 230 2.51 -18.21 14.77
C LYS A 230 3.15 -17.09 15.59
N ASP A 231 3.85 -16.12 14.97
CA ASP A 231 4.54 -15.00 15.62
C ASP A 231 4.56 -13.78 14.71
N SER A 232 4.68 -12.59 15.28
CA SER A 232 4.71 -11.32 14.53
C SER A 232 5.87 -11.26 13.54
N GLY A 233 7.07 -11.70 13.93
CA GLY A 233 8.25 -11.72 13.05
C GLY A 233 8.07 -12.67 11.88
N TYR A 234 7.55 -13.86 12.13
CA TYR A 234 7.26 -14.85 11.10
C TYR A 234 6.20 -14.37 10.11
N THR A 235 5.16 -13.72 10.61
CA THR A 235 4.09 -13.11 9.77
C THR A 235 4.64 -12.05 8.84
N VAL A 236 5.48 -11.15 9.35
CA VAL A 236 6.14 -10.11 8.52
C VAL A 236 7.04 -10.74 7.46
N MET A 237 7.78 -11.79 7.81
CA MET A 237 8.64 -12.51 6.85
C MET A 237 7.81 -13.14 5.72
N ILE A 238 6.72 -13.83 6.05
CA ILE A 238 5.80 -14.41 5.04
C ILE A 238 5.20 -13.28 4.18
N ALA A 239 4.71 -12.21 4.80
CA ALA A 239 4.17 -11.06 4.07
C ALA A 239 5.21 -10.48 3.09
N ALA A 240 6.48 -10.36 3.50
CA ALA A 240 7.56 -9.87 2.67
C ALA A 240 7.84 -10.80 1.47
N ILE A 241 7.92 -12.12 1.71
CA ILE A 241 8.17 -13.10 0.65
C ILE A 241 7.01 -13.08 -0.36
N VAL A 242 5.77 -13.18 0.09
CA VAL A 242 4.59 -13.23 -0.78
C VAL A 242 4.45 -11.93 -1.55
N SER A 243 4.58 -10.79 -0.88
CA SER A 243 4.52 -9.46 -1.54
C SER A 243 5.65 -9.29 -2.55
N GLY A 244 6.87 -9.69 -2.20
CA GLY A 244 8.03 -9.64 -3.09
C GLY A 244 7.85 -10.51 -4.35
N VAL A 245 7.36 -11.74 -4.18
CA VAL A 245 7.08 -12.65 -5.30
C VAL A 245 5.98 -12.08 -6.20
N LEU A 246 4.88 -11.60 -5.65
CA LEU A 246 3.78 -11.00 -6.43
C LEU A 246 4.25 -9.78 -7.22
N VAL A 247 4.93 -8.86 -6.57
CA VAL A 247 5.46 -7.64 -7.20
C VAL A 247 6.48 -7.99 -8.29
N PHE A 248 7.37 -8.96 -8.03
CA PHE A 248 8.35 -9.42 -9.01
C PHE A 248 7.68 -10.05 -10.24
N LEU A 249 6.71 -10.94 -10.05
CA LEU A 249 5.97 -11.57 -11.15
C LEU A 249 5.22 -10.55 -12.00
N MET A 250 4.48 -9.63 -11.36
CA MET A 250 3.80 -8.53 -12.06
C MET A 250 4.79 -7.66 -12.84
N GLY A 251 5.95 -7.34 -12.27
CA GLY A 251 7.01 -6.56 -12.92
C GLY A 251 7.60 -7.27 -14.12
N CYS A 252 7.89 -8.58 -14.03
CA CYS A 252 8.38 -9.38 -15.14
C CYS A 252 7.37 -9.44 -16.30
N VAL A 253 6.10 -9.63 -16.00
CA VAL A 253 5.05 -9.65 -17.03
C VAL A 253 4.86 -8.27 -17.65
N PHE A 254 4.86 -7.21 -16.81
CA PHE A 254 4.76 -5.83 -17.26
C PHE A 254 5.87 -5.49 -18.26
N THR A 255 7.12 -5.68 -17.88
CA THR A 255 8.28 -5.33 -18.71
C THR A 255 8.33 -6.13 -20.02
N ARG A 256 8.05 -7.44 -19.96
CA ARG A 256 8.01 -8.31 -21.15
C ARG A 256 6.88 -7.93 -22.11
N LYS A 257 5.67 -7.71 -21.58
CA LYS A 257 4.50 -7.38 -22.39
C LYS A 257 4.62 -5.99 -23.00
N MET A 258 5.11 -5.01 -22.24
CA MET A 258 5.40 -3.69 -22.74
C MET A 258 6.42 -3.74 -23.89
N ALA A 259 7.51 -4.51 -23.72
CA ALA A 259 8.52 -4.66 -24.77
C ALA A 259 7.97 -5.32 -26.04
N ARG A 260 7.07 -6.30 -25.93
CA ARG A 260 6.39 -6.90 -27.10
C ARG A 260 5.45 -5.90 -27.77
N GLY A 261 4.58 -5.23 -27.02
CA GLY A 261 3.65 -4.26 -27.58
C GLY A 261 4.32 -3.08 -28.28
N LEU A 262 5.52 -2.69 -27.85
CA LEU A 262 6.34 -1.70 -28.55
C LEU A 262 6.93 -2.24 -29.86
N LYS A 263 7.36 -3.52 -29.92
CA LYS A 263 7.81 -4.15 -31.14
C LYS A 263 6.70 -4.33 -32.16
N ASP A 264 5.51 -4.68 -31.69
CA ASP A 264 4.34 -4.94 -32.53
C ASP A 264 3.60 -3.67 -32.95
N GLY A 265 4.10 -2.48 -32.56
CA GLY A 265 3.50 -1.19 -32.92
C GLY A 265 2.19 -0.85 -32.19
N MET A 266 1.71 -1.73 -31.30
CA MET A 266 0.40 -1.57 -30.62
C MET A 266 0.23 -0.26 -29.83
N PHE A 267 1.32 0.37 -29.43
CA PHE A 267 1.29 1.61 -28.65
C PHE A 267 1.41 2.87 -29.52
N TYR A 268 1.52 2.71 -30.86
CA TYR A 268 1.60 3.81 -31.82
C TYR A 268 0.25 4.08 -32.49
N GLU A 269 -0.62 3.08 -32.55
CA GLU A 269 -1.96 3.19 -33.10
C GLU A 269 -2.95 3.61 -32.00
N SER A 270 -3.08 4.89 -31.74
CA SER A 270 -4.30 5.40 -31.08
C SER A 270 -5.27 5.84 -32.16
N LYS A 271 -6.35 5.09 -32.35
CA LYS A 271 -7.55 5.61 -32.99
C LYS A 271 -8.14 6.74 -32.14
#